data_bd257abbce481d93c13cff8b4c616262
#
_entry.id   bd257abbce481d93c13cff8b4c616262
#
_cell.length_a   1.000
_cell.length_b   1.000
_cell.length_c   1.000
_cell.angle_alpha   90.00
_cell.angle_beta   90.00
_cell.angle_gamma   90.00
#
_symmetry.space_group_name_H-M   'P 1'
#
loop_
_entity.id
_entity.type
_entity.pdbx_description
1 polymer ?
#
loop_
_entity_poly.entity_id
_entity_poly.type
_entity_poly.pdbx_seq_one_letter_code
_entity_poly.pdbx_strand_id
1 'polypeptide(L)'
;MFTVFSMRRVHVGLAAGIASMLVACTTPVPVAQAPAPGAAAPFRAQVVGLQWMNPLQRRDYPVEWQLLWTLGVVQPNKPEGKVKSIPKKYRSVQALNSIANGRGGRTKFAQYHQKYVRELTGQFHDNYFSSSEYFYNAFSLQDRSTWRELAGIHVEYALPKGWLDPNVAATYTRDAIVSRFEIGNKLAPTLWSHPTPPNVRVTLGGANAGFTSLAAALAYLEANPSKTVWVMNWDAPSYPPKDKQINENMVLLMLAGPHYNTERAPLAWLGYPASGRGGERGATWQATLAQASRNVGAREADIGFVIHDAGNLADGSASRRASLASALGGIDFDKQSFDTPAKLGEMGAGTALTNVALGIAYANRFGKQVLVAGTTALEDTTAVMVAPPAVVRPIDPNAPWHRAKVGNLAYKPWWGLRHDAKAAAQGFSN
;
A
#
# COMPACT_ATOMS: atom_id res chain seq x y z
N MET A 1 21.90 65.35 -11.76
CA MET A 1 23.28 65.73 -11.58
C MET A 1 24.06 64.47 -11.94
N PHE A 2 24.38 64.27 -13.20
CA PHE A 2 25.71 64.41 -13.82
C PHE A 2 26.78 63.72 -12.97
N THR A 3 27.61 62.72 -13.40
CA THR A 3 28.47 62.64 -14.61
C THR A 3 29.10 61.22 -14.57
N VAL A 4 29.10 60.42 -15.60
CA VAL A 4 30.00 60.31 -16.77
C VAL A 4 31.31 59.51 -16.53
N PHE A 5 31.45 58.44 -17.30
CA PHE A 5 32.60 57.84 -18.01
C PHE A 5 33.96 57.58 -17.34
N SER A 6 34.47 56.34 -17.53
CA SER A 6 35.73 56.16 -18.29
C SER A 6 35.98 54.70 -18.70
N MET A 7 36.11 54.49 -19.98
CA MET A 7 36.81 53.37 -20.64
C MET A 7 38.32 53.44 -20.42
N ARG A 8 38.98 52.27 -20.26
CA ARG A 8 40.33 52.08 -20.79
C ARG A 8 40.60 50.67 -21.30
N ARG A 9 41.24 50.69 -22.46
CA ARG A 9 41.55 49.56 -23.36
C ARG A 9 42.82 48.81 -22.94
N VAL A 10 42.86 47.51 -23.28
CA VAL A 10 43.86 46.73 -24.05
C VAL A 10 45.28 46.59 -23.47
N HIS A 11 45.67 45.31 -23.26
CA HIS A 11 46.95 44.81 -23.79
C HIS A 11 46.85 43.32 -24.15
N VAL A 12 47.26 43.01 -25.36
CA VAL A 12 47.47 41.69 -25.95
C VAL A 12 48.82 41.18 -25.49
N GLY A 13 48.86 39.97 -24.96
CA GLY A 13 50.08 39.25 -24.69
C GLY A 13 50.02 37.84 -25.26
N LEU A 14 50.70 37.63 -26.36
CA LEU A 14 50.90 36.35 -27.04
C LEU A 14 51.99 35.59 -26.25
N ALA A 15 51.68 34.37 -25.75
CA ALA A 15 52.71 33.41 -25.34
C ALA A 15 52.32 32.02 -25.80
N ALA A 16 53.10 31.49 -26.72
CA ALA A 16 53.07 30.11 -27.19
C ALA A 16 53.62 29.19 -26.10
N GLY A 17 52.96 28.06 -25.86
CA GLY A 17 53.39 27.05 -24.89
C GLY A 17 52.73 25.70 -25.12
N ILE A 18 53.40 24.86 -25.86
CA ILE A 18 53.52 23.37 -25.84
C ILE A 18 52.24 22.60 -25.49
N ALA A 19 51.63 22.00 -26.48
CA ALA A 19 50.61 21.00 -26.41
C ALA A 19 51.22 19.65 -25.96
N SER A 20 50.93 19.22 -24.71
CA SER A 20 51.10 17.82 -24.25
C SER A 20 49.77 17.09 -24.50
N MET A 21 49.74 16.24 -25.50
CA MET A 21 48.62 15.29 -25.74
C MET A 21 48.57 14.25 -24.62
N LEU A 22 47.63 14.45 -23.67
CA LEU A 22 47.15 13.39 -22.81
C LEU A 22 45.98 12.71 -23.55
N VAL A 23 46.23 11.52 -24.10
CA VAL A 23 45.21 10.63 -24.61
C VAL A 23 44.49 10.07 -23.39
N ALA A 24 43.40 10.67 -22.98
CA ALA A 24 42.47 10.09 -22.01
C ALA A 24 41.65 9.00 -22.73
N CYS A 25 41.91 7.74 -22.42
CA CYS A 25 41.02 6.64 -22.76
C CYS A 25 39.68 6.86 -22.02
N THR A 26 38.75 7.52 -22.65
CA THR A 26 37.36 7.53 -22.21
C THR A 26 36.73 6.20 -22.61
N THR A 27 36.57 5.29 -21.63
CA THR A 27 35.67 4.16 -21.78
C THR A 27 34.26 4.72 -22.03
N PRO A 28 33.57 4.25 -23.09
CA PRO A 28 32.21 4.71 -23.35
C PRO A 28 31.32 4.26 -22.19
N VAL A 29 30.73 5.21 -21.49
CA VAL A 29 29.63 4.97 -20.57
C VAL A 29 28.50 4.33 -21.39
N PRO A 30 27.99 3.15 -21.02
CA PRO A 30 26.87 2.54 -21.75
C PRO A 30 25.69 3.51 -21.71
N VAL A 31 25.36 4.07 -22.83
CA VAL A 31 24.13 4.85 -23.03
C VAL A 31 22.98 3.86 -22.79
N ALA A 32 22.18 4.14 -21.76
CA ALA A 32 20.97 3.37 -21.51
C ALA A 32 20.14 3.36 -22.80
N GLN A 33 19.99 2.20 -23.41
CA GLN A 33 19.13 2.04 -24.58
C GLN A 33 17.72 2.48 -24.19
N ALA A 34 17.23 3.54 -24.85
CA ALA A 34 15.83 3.90 -24.80
C ALA A 34 14.99 2.67 -25.21
N PRO A 35 13.84 2.42 -24.58
CA PRO A 35 12.98 1.31 -24.95
C PRO A 35 12.64 1.41 -26.43
N ALA A 36 12.66 0.26 -27.12
CA ALA A 36 12.36 0.18 -28.54
C ALA A 36 11.04 0.89 -28.86
N PRO A 37 10.98 1.74 -29.90
CA PRO A 37 9.75 2.42 -30.28
C PRO A 37 8.70 1.36 -30.68
N GLY A 38 7.62 1.26 -29.88
CA GLY A 38 6.48 0.39 -30.19
C GLY A 38 6.05 -0.63 -29.14
N ALA A 39 6.82 -0.86 -28.07
CA ALA A 39 6.33 -1.67 -26.96
C ALA A 39 5.30 -0.87 -26.15
N ALA A 40 4.04 -1.33 -26.11
CA ALA A 40 3.03 -0.73 -25.24
C ALA A 40 3.53 -0.70 -23.80
N ALA A 41 3.30 0.43 -23.11
CA ALA A 41 3.67 0.54 -21.70
C ALA A 41 2.99 -0.59 -20.89
N PRO A 42 3.70 -1.21 -19.95
CA PRO A 42 3.13 -2.31 -19.17
C PRO A 42 1.89 -1.82 -18.39
N PHE A 43 0.90 -2.70 -18.29
CA PHE A 43 -0.30 -2.39 -17.50
C PHE A 43 0.09 -2.28 -16.02
N ARG A 44 -0.30 -1.18 -15.40
CA ARG A 44 -0.13 -0.94 -13.98
C ARG A 44 -1.37 -0.24 -13.41
N ALA A 45 -1.76 -0.62 -12.22
CA ALA A 45 -2.89 0.00 -11.52
C ALA A 45 -2.42 1.07 -10.55
N GLN A 46 -3.21 2.13 -10.45
CA GLN A 46 -3.08 3.12 -9.40
C GLN A 46 -3.74 2.61 -8.10
N VAL A 47 -3.05 2.76 -6.98
CA VAL A 47 -3.63 2.54 -5.65
C VAL A 47 -4.27 3.84 -5.21
N VAL A 48 -5.59 3.86 -5.04
CA VAL A 48 -6.35 5.08 -4.72
C VAL A 48 -7.01 5.03 -3.34
N GLY A 49 -6.92 3.89 -2.66
CA GLY A 49 -7.36 3.73 -1.28
C GLY A 49 -6.64 2.56 -0.63
N LEU A 50 -6.39 2.67 0.66
CA LEU A 50 -5.75 1.63 1.47
C LEU A 50 -6.31 1.65 2.88
N GLN A 51 -6.73 0.49 3.36
CA GLN A 51 -7.05 0.26 4.78
C GLN A 51 -6.32 -0.98 5.26
N TRP A 52 -5.70 -0.87 6.42
CA TRP A 52 -5.01 -1.96 7.09
C TRP A 52 -5.53 -2.13 8.51
N MET A 53 -5.68 -3.36 8.92
CA MET A 53 -6.04 -3.73 10.29
C MET A 53 -5.06 -4.75 10.84
N ASN A 54 -4.51 -4.43 12.01
CA ASN A 54 -3.61 -5.28 12.76
C ASN A 54 -3.80 -5.02 14.25
N PRO A 55 -3.58 -5.98 15.15
CA PRO A 55 -3.69 -5.79 16.60
C PRO A 55 -2.81 -4.64 17.16
N LEU A 56 -1.73 -4.25 16.48
CA LEU A 56 -0.93 -3.08 16.85
C LEU A 56 -1.57 -1.74 16.45
N GLN A 57 -2.52 -1.76 15.53
CA GLN A 57 -3.15 -0.56 15.02
C GLN A 57 -3.90 0.16 16.15
N ARG A 58 -3.75 1.47 16.17
CA ARG A 58 -4.50 2.37 17.04
C ARG A 58 -5.43 3.23 16.21
N ARG A 59 -6.68 3.29 16.59
CA ARG A 59 -7.68 4.10 15.88
C ARG A 59 -7.43 5.60 15.95
N ASP A 60 -6.58 6.04 16.87
CA ASP A 60 -6.18 7.43 17.05
C ASP A 60 -5.05 7.89 16.12
N TYR A 61 -4.58 7.02 15.23
CA TYR A 61 -3.59 7.37 14.19
C TYR A 61 -4.07 6.97 12.79
N PRO A 62 -3.74 7.73 11.75
CA PRO A 62 -4.04 7.36 10.37
C PRO A 62 -3.34 6.04 9.98
N VAL A 63 -3.92 5.30 9.06
CA VAL A 63 -3.39 3.99 8.65
C VAL A 63 -1.98 4.10 8.05
N GLU A 64 -1.74 5.12 7.26
CA GLU A 64 -0.43 5.40 6.66
C GLU A 64 0.65 5.61 7.72
N TRP A 65 0.31 6.29 8.81
CA TRP A 65 1.24 6.50 9.92
C TRP A 65 1.53 5.19 10.65
N GLN A 66 0.54 4.36 10.83
CA GLN A 66 0.69 3.03 11.44
C GLN A 66 1.62 2.14 10.62
N LEU A 67 1.50 2.17 9.29
CA LEU A 67 2.37 1.41 8.39
C LEU A 67 3.82 1.91 8.47
N LEU A 68 4.03 3.23 8.42
CA LEU A 68 5.36 3.83 8.56
C LEU A 68 5.97 3.59 9.95
N TRP A 69 5.17 3.56 10.98
CA TRP A 69 5.62 3.19 12.33
C TRP A 69 6.01 1.71 12.40
N THR A 70 5.23 0.83 11.79
CA THR A 70 5.57 -0.60 11.71
C THR A 70 6.90 -0.81 11.01
N LEU A 71 7.17 -0.05 9.95
CA LEU A 71 8.47 -0.04 9.25
C LEU A 71 9.62 0.58 10.07
N GLY A 72 9.33 1.21 11.22
CA GLY A 72 10.33 1.90 12.02
C GLY A 72 10.77 3.26 11.47
N VAL A 73 10.08 3.78 10.45
CA VAL A 73 10.40 5.04 9.78
C VAL A 73 9.97 6.26 10.59
N VAL A 74 8.86 6.14 11.30
CA VAL A 74 8.33 7.19 12.16
C VAL A 74 8.06 6.64 13.55
N GLN A 75 7.95 7.53 14.52
CA GLN A 75 7.59 7.17 15.90
C GLN A 75 6.35 7.95 16.32
N PRO A 76 5.47 7.34 17.15
CA PRO A 76 4.35 8.08 17.71
C PRO A 76 4.87 9.19 18.62
N ASN A 77 4.20 10.34 18.55
CA ASN A 77 4.51 11.45 19.44
C ASN A 77 4.35 11.03 20.91
N LYS A 78 5.22 11.53 21.74
CA LYS A 78 5.09 11.40 23.19
C LYS A 78 3.79 12.09 23.62
N PRO A 79 3.14 11.61 24.70
CA PRO A 79 1.95 12.26 25.24
C PRO A 79 2.24 13.72 25.56
N GLU A 80 1.57 14.61 24.91
CA GLU A 80 1.72 16.05 25.09
C GLU A 80 1.06 16.54 26.36
N GLY A 81 1.42 17.76 26.77
CA GLY A 81 0.82 18.39 27.93
C GLY A 81 -0.72 18.48 27.85
N LYS A 82 -1.25 18.73 26.65
CA LYS A 82 -2.72 18.74 26.41
C LYS A 82 -3.36 17.36 26.60
N VAL A 83 -2.70 16.28 26.20
CA VAL A 83 -3.19 14.90 26.46
C VAL A 83 -3.20 14.61 27.95
N LYS A 84 -2.19 15.09 28.67
CA LYS A 84 -2.12 14.95 30.14
C LYS A 84 -3.15 15.81 30.87
N SER A 85 -3.41 17.02 30.39
CA SER A 85 -4.33 17.96 31.05
C SER A 85 -5.81 17.61 30.82
N ILE A 86 -6.15 16.94 29.71
CA ILE A 86 -7.55 16.60 29.37
C ILE A 86 -7.64 15.14 28.89
N PRO A 87 -7.26 14.15 29.72
CA PRO A 87 -7.16 12.75 29.28
C PRO A 87 -8.51 12.17 28.81
N LYS A 88 -9.63 12.68 29.27
CA LYS A 88 -10.97 12.25 28.82
C LYS A 88 -11.28 12.63 27.37
N LYS A 89 -10.64 13.67 26.82
CA LYS A 89 -10.82 14.09 25.42
C LYS A 89 -9.90 13.33 24.46
N TYR A 90 -8.85 12.72 24.97
CA TYR A 90 -7.85 11.99 24.20
C TYR A 90 -7.83 10.52 24.65
N ARG A 91 -8.86 9.78 24.32
CA ARG A 91 -8.86 8.35 24.60
C ARG A 91 -7.79 7.70 23.72
N SER A 92 -6.86 6.99 24.36
CA SER A 92 -6.15 5.95 23.65
C SER A 92 -7.18 4.93 23.21
N VAL A 93 -7.56 4.98 21.97
CA VAL A 93 -8.42 3.93 21.42
C VAL A 93 -7.58 2.68 21.43
N GLN A 94 -8.08 1.67 22.08
CA GLN A 94 -7.39 0.38 22.19
C GLN A 94 -7.02 -0.10 20.79
N ALA A 95 -5.84 -0.66 20.67
CA ALA A 95 -5.50 -1.47 19.53
C ALA A 95 -6.65 -2.43 19.23
N LEU A 96 -6.77 -2.87 17.99
CA LEU A 96 -7.78 -3.86 17.54
C LEU A 96 -7.81 -5.16 18.36
N ASN A 97 -6.92 -5.32 19.32
CA ASN A 97 -7.02 -6.29 20.40
C ASN A 97 -8.44 -6.46 20.95
N SER A 98 -9.28 -5.43 20.88
CA SER A 98 -10.68 -5.56 21.26
C SER A 98 -11.48 -6.46 20.32
N ILE A 99 -11.07 -6.66 19.06
CA ILE A 99 -11.68 -7.64 18.16
C ILE A 99 -11.14 -9.01 18.49
N ALA A 100 -9.83 -9.13 18.67
CA ALA A 100 -9.15 -10.36 19.06
C ALA A 100 -9.50 -10.80 20.48
N ASN A 101 -9.43 -9.91 21.46
CA ASN A 101 -9.66 -10.20 22.87
C ASN A 101 -11.15 -10.27 23.27
N GLY A 102 -12.04 -9.93 22.40
CA GLY A 102 -13.48 -9.89 22.68
C GLY A 102 -14.11 -11.26 22.84
N ARG A 103 -13.64 -12.15 23.73
CA ARG A 103 -14.23 -13.46 24.03
C ARG A 103 -14.06 -14.51 22.92
N GLY A 104 -12.93 -14.49 22.25
CA GLY A 104 -12.60 -15.32 21.08
C GLY A 104 -12.75 -16.83 21.29
N GLY A 105 -12.55 -17.34 22.49
CA GLY A 105 -12.71 -18.77 22.80
C GLY A 105 -14.12 -19.34 22.63
N ARG A 106 -15.13 -18.49 22.43
CA ARG A 106 -16.54 -18.91 22.24
C ARG A 106 -17.11 -18.48 20.88
N THR A 107 -16.36 -17.75 20.07
CA THR A 107 -16.82 -17.26 18.79
C THR A 107 -16.35 -18.22 17.70
N LYS A 108 -17.24 -18.72 16.85
CA LYS A 108 -16.84 -19.52 15.68
C LYS A 108 -15.94 -18.70 14.75
N PHE A 109 -14.99 -19.35 14.08
CA PHE A 109 -14.03 -18.69 13.19
C PHE A 109 -14.69 -17.81 12.12
N ALA A 110 -15.78 -18.26 11.51
CA ALA A 110 -16.56 -17.48 10.55
C ALA A 110 -17.14 -16.18 11.15
N GLN A 111 -17.62 -16.23 12.41
CA GLN A 111 -18.11 -15.03 13.10
C GLN A 111 -16.97 -14.09 13.48
N TYR A 112 -15.80 -14.65 13.77
CA TYR A 112 -14.58 -13.87 14.02
C TYR A 112 -14.16 -13.12 12.76
N HIS A 113 -14.09 -13.80 11.63
CA HIS A 113 -13.88 -13.20 10.33
C HIS A 113 -14.90 -12.08 10.03
N GLN A 114 -16.19 -12.32 10.26
CA GLN A 114 -17.25 -11.34 10.02
C GLN A 114 -17.02 -10.03 10.80
N LYS A 115 -16.50 -10.11 12.03
CA LYS A 115 -16.18 -8.91 12.82
C LYS A 115 -15.07 -8.10 12.17
N TYR A 116 -14.01 -8.77 11.66
CA TYR A 116 -12.94 -8.10 10.93
C TYR A 116 -13.45 -7.42 9.68
N VAL A 117 -14.24 -8.11 8.87
CA VAL A 117 -14.81 -7.53 7.65
C VAL A 117 -15.66 -6.30 7.94
N ARG A 118 -16.52 -6.36 8.93
CA ARG A 118 -17.36 -5.21 9.34
C ARG A 118 -16.53 -4.03 9.82
N GLU A 119 -15.51 -4.29 10.60
CA GLU A 119 -14.65 -3.24 11.13
C GLU A 119 -13.82 -2.60 10.00
N LEU A 120 -13.21 -3.42 9.13
CA LEU A 120 -12.41 -2.94 8.00
C LEU A 120 -13.26 -2.08 7.06
N THR A 121 -14.42 -2.58 6.63
CA THR A 121 -15.33 -1.84 5.74
C THR A 121 -15.85 -0.57 6.39
N GLY A 122 -16.08 -0.59 7.71
CA GLY A 122 -16.44 0.59 8.48
C GLY A 122 -15.35 1.65 8.47
N GLN A 123 -14.12 1.27 8.79
CA GLN A 123 -12.97 2.18 8.78
C GLN A 123 -12.69 2.71 7.35
N PHE A 124 -12.77 1.85 6.35
CA PHE A 124 -12.56 2.25 4.97
C PHE A 124 -13.62 3.27 4.51
N HIS A 125 -14.89 3.03 4.81
CA HIS A 125 -15.95 3.97 4.56
C HIS A 125 -15.70 5.30 5.26
N ASP A 126 -15.41 5.28 6.56
CA ASP A 126 -15.21 6.50 7.35
C ASP A 126 -14.02 7.32 6.86
N ASN A 127 -12.96 6.65 6.42
CA ASN A 127 -11.76 7.31 5.96
C ASN A 127 -11.87 7.88 4.54
N TYR A 128 -12.54 7.18 3.62
CA TYR A 128 -12.52 7.52 2.20
C TYR A 128 -13.85 8.01 1.64
N PHE A 129 -14.98 7.73 2.29
CA PHE A 129 -16.30 7.95 1.73
C PHE A 129 -17.26 8.76 2.62
N SER A 130 -16.96 8.93 3.91
CA SER A 130 -17.87 9.64 4.83
C SER A 130 -17.55 11.12 5.01
N SER A 131 -16.70 11.73 4.17
CA SER A 131 -16.53 13.18 4.25
C SER A 131 -17.83 13.87 3.84
N SER A 132 -18.11 15.01 4.48
CA SER A 132 -19.29 15.82 4.14
C SER A 132 -19.31 16.20 2.66
N GLU A 133 -18.13 16.47 2.08
CA GLU A 133 -17.98 16.81 0.67
C GLU A 133 -18.31 15.62 -0.23
N TYR A 134 -17.85 14.42 0.12
CA TYR A 134 -18.25 13.21 -0.60
C TYR A 134 -19.76 12.97 -0.53
N PHE A 135 -20.33 13.13 0.64
CA PHE A 135 -21.78 12.96 0.87
C PHE A 135 -22.60 13.96 0.07
N TYR A 136 -22.20 15.23 0.07
CA TYR A 136 -22.84 16.25 -0.76
C TYR A 136 -22.71 15.97 -2.25
N ASN A 137 -21.56 15.58 -2.72
CA ASN A 137 -21.35 15.25 -4.13
C ASN A 137 -22.10 13.99 -4.56
N ALA A 138 -22.29 13.04 -3.65
CA ALA A 138 -23.11 11.85 -3.92
C ALA A 138 -24.61 12.17 -3.99
N PHE A 139 -25.08 13.20 -3.30
CA PHE A 139 -26.44 13.70 -3.42
C PHE A 139 -26.64 14.66 -4.60
N SER A 140 -25.59 15.30 -5.06
CA SER A 140 -25.66 16.17 -6.24
C SER A 140 -25.76 15.33 -7.50
N LEU A 141 -26.87 15.41 -8.20
CA LEU A 141 -27.09 14.74 -9.49
C LEU A 141 -26.10 15.17 -10.58
N GLN A 142 -25.34 16.23 -10.34
CA GLN A 142 -24.41 16.81 -11.31
C GLN A 142 -23.04 16.11 -11.31
N ASP A 143 -22.61 15.52 -10.20
CA ASP A 143 -21.31 14.84 -10.13
C ASP A 143 -21.45 13.33 -9.98
N ARG A 144 -21.73 12.67 -11.10
CA ARG A 144 -21.82 11.20 -11.18
C ARG A 144 -20.45 10.50 -11.17
N SER A 145 -19.36 11.24 -11.21
CA SER A 145 -17.99 10.66 -11.24
C SER A 145 -17.68 9.85 -9.99
N THR A 146 -18.13 10.33 -8.84
CA THR A 146 -17.95 9.70 -7.53
C THR A 146 -18.65 8.33 -7.43
N TRP A 147 -19.74 8.15 -8.13
CA TRP A 147 -20.53 6.91 -8.11
C TRP A 147 -19.83 5.76 -8.86
N ARG A 148 -18.96 6.10 -9.79
CA ARG A 148 -18.22 5.11 -10.58
C ARG A 148 -17.31 4.27 -9.70
N GLU A 149 -16.74 4.84 -8.67
CA GLU A 149 -15.84 4.14 -7.72
C GLU A 149 -16.58 3.03 -6.95
N LEU A 150 -17.88 3.18 -6.73
CA LEU A 150 -18.70 2.24 -5.97
C LEU A 150 -19.70 1.47 -6.86
N ALA A 151 -19.82 1.84 -8.13
CA ALA A 151 -20.74 1.18 -9.05
C ALA A 151 -20.26 -0.20 -9.45
N GLY A 152 -20.98 -1.23 -9.00
CA GLY A 152 -20.66 -2.63 -9.32
C GLY A 152 -19.30 -3.04 -8.73
N ILE A 153 -19.13 -2.85 -7.44
CA ILE A 153 -17.90 -3.20 -6.71
C ILE A 153 -17.51 -4.65 -7.00
N HIS A 154 -16.29 -4.84 -7.46
CA HIS A 154 -15.65 -6.15 -7.60
C HIS A 154 -14.56 -6.29 -6.53
N VAL A 155 -14.56 -7.45 -5.86
CA VAL A 155 -13.62 -7.75 -4.76
C VAL A 155 -12.91 -9.06 -5.05
N GLU A 156 -11.57 -9.02 -5.06
CA GLU A 156 -10.71 -10.20 -5.06
C GLU A 156 -10.15 -10.40 -3.65
N TYR A 157 -10.49 -11.52 -3.01
CA TYR A 157 -10.25 -11.71 -1.58
C TYR A 157 -9.45 -12.98 -1.29
N ALA A 158 -8.26 -12.84 -0.72
CA ALA A 158 -7.42 -13.94 -0.29
C ALA A 158 -7.70 -14.34 1.17
N LEU A 159 -7.92 -15.64 1.38
CA LEU A 159 -8.26 -16.22 2.68
C LEU A 159 -7.48 -17.51 2.94
N PRO A 160 -7.31 -17.91 4.23
CA PRO A 160 -6.66 -19.18 4.57
C PRO A 160 -7.48 -20.39 4.14
N LYS A 161 -6.77 -21.45 3.77
CA LYS A 161 -7.41 -22.76 3.49
C LYS A 161 -7.90 -23.43 4.75
N GLY A 162 -9.04 -24.13 4.66
CA GLY A 162 -9.48 -25.11 5.64
C GLY A 162 -10.30 -24.59 6.84
N TRP A 163 -10.30 -23.28 7.09
CA TRP A 163 -10.97 -22.71 8.28
C TRP A 163 -12.30 -22.01 7.98
N LEU A 164 -12.46 -21.55 6.77
CA LEU A 164 -13.58 -20.71 6.37
C LEU A 164 -14.12 -21.16 5.00
N ASP A 165 -15.43 -21.39 4.94
CA ASP A 165 -16.11 -21.62 3.67
C ASP A 165 -16.05 -20.35 2.80
N PRO A 166 -15.57 -20.42 1.56
CA PRO A 166 -15.41 -19.26 0.71
C PRO A 166 -16.74 -18.57 0.37
N ASN A 167 -17.84 -19.30 0.28
CA ASN A 167 -19.15 -18.72 0.00
C ASN A 167 -19.69 -17.97 1.21
N VAL A 168 -19.46 -18.49 2.42
CA VAL A 168 -19.80 -17.81 3.68
C VAL A 168 -18.97 -16.53 3.82
N ALA A 169 -17.69 -16.57 3.50
CA ALA A 169 -16.82 -15.40 3.54
C ALA A 169 -17.26 -14.35 2.53
N ALA A 170 -17.54 -14.75 1.28
CA ALA A 170 -18.02 -13.86 0.23
C ALA A 170 -19.36 -13.22 0.64
N THR A 171 -20.27 -13.98 1.23
CA THR A 171 -21.56 -13.46 1.70
C THR A 171 -21.36 -12.43 2.81
N TYR A 172 -20.57 -12.73 3.85
CA TYR A 172 -20.30 -11.78 4.92
C TYR A 172 -19.62 -10.48 4.42
N THR A 173 -18.73 -10.60 3.44
CA THR A 173 -18.07 -9.45 2.85
C THR A 173 -19.05 -8.61 2.03
N ARG A 174 -19.88 -9.24 1.21
CA ARG A 174 -20.94 -8.57 0.44
C ARG A 174 -21.92 -7.85 1.36
N ASP A 175 -22.42 -8.54 2.39
CA ASP A 175 -23.38 -7.96 3.33
C ASP A 175 -22.79 -6.75 4.09
N ALA A 176 -21.53 -6.85 4.49
CA ALA A 176 -20.84 -5.75 5.16
C ALA A 176 -20.70 -4.52 4.25
N ILE A 177 -20.33 -4.73 2.99
CA ILE A 177 -20.22 -3.66 2.00
C ILE A 177 -21.61 -3.05 1.72
N VAL A 178 -22.60 -3.89 1.41
CA VAL A 178 -23.97 -3.44 1.13
C VAL A 178 -24.53 -2.62 2.29
N SER A 179 -24.39 -3.13 3.51
CA SER A 179 -24.88 -2.44 4.71
C SER A 179 -24.13 -1.15 4.99
N ARG A 180 -22.80 -1.15 4.85
CA ARG A 180 -21.99 0.03 5.23
C ARG A 180 -22.08 1.16 4.21
N PHE A 181 -22.18 0.81 2.93
CA PHE A 181 -22.27 1.76 1.83
C PHE A 181 -23.71 1.98 1.35
N GLU A 182 -24.69 1.45 2.05
CA GLU A 182 -26.14 1.59 1.77
C GLU A 182 -26.51 1.25 0.32
N ILE A 183 -25.83 0.26 -0.28
CA ILE A 183 -26.03 -0.13 -1.67
C ILE A 183 -27.46 -0.66 -1.86
N GLY A 184 -28.19 -0.07 -2.81
CA GLY A 184 -29.58 -0.44 -3.10
C GLY A 184 -30.58 0.05 -2.05
N ASN A 185 -30.20 1.02 -1.21
CA ASN A 185 -31.12 1.63 -0.25
C ASN A 185 -32.25 2.36 -0.98
N LYS A 186 -33.47 1.85 -0.85
CA LYS A 186 -34.67 2.42 -1.48
C LYS A 186 -35.07 3.80 -0.94
N LEU A 187 -34.61 4.13 0.28
CA LEU A 187 -34.87 5.43 0.92
C LEU A 187 -33.91 6.53 0.43
N ALA A 188 -32.81 6.13 -0.20
CA ALA A 188 -31.85 7.04 -0.80
C ALA A 188 -31.47 6.58 -2.24
N PRO A 189 -32.46 6.51 -3.17
CA PRO A 189 -32.25 5.95 -4.51
C PRO A 189 -31.29 6.76 -5.36
N THR A 190 -31.03 8.00 -5.00
CA THR A 190 -30.09 8.89 -5.69
C THR A 190 -28.64 8.64 -5.31
N LEU A 191 -28.40 8.07 -4.15
CA LEU A 191 -27.04 7.72 -3.69
C LEU A 191 -26.46 6.54 -4.47
N TRP A 192 -27.32 5.60 -4.87
CA TRP A 192 -26.88 4.33 -5.44
C TRP A 192 -27.82 3.94 -6.60
N SER A 193 -27.55 4.45 -7.77
CA SER A 193 -28.36 4.17 -8.97
C SER A 193 -28.24 2.72 -9.47
N HIS A 194 -27.35 1.93 -8.90
CA HIS A 194 -27.18 0.53 -9.23
C HIS A 194 -27.35 -0.38 -8.04
N PRO A 195 -28.44 -1.15 -7.96
CA PRO A 195 -28.66 -2.15 -6.92
C PRO A 195 -27.80 -3.41 -7.11
N THR A 196 -26.83 -3.39 -8.03
CA THR A 196 -25.96 -4.54 -8.29
C THR A 196 -25.12 -4.83 -7.07
N PRO A 197 -25.31 -5.98 -6.42
CA PRO A 197 -24.55 -6.33 -5.23
C PRO A 197 -23.07 -6.48 -5.57
N PRO A 198 -22.16 -6.24 -4.61
CA PRO A 198 -20.74 -6.48 -4.82
C PRO A 198 -20.46 -7.91 -5.27
N ASN A 199 -19.62 -8.06 -6.29
CA ASN A 199 -19.12 -9.35 -6.72
C ASN A 199 -17.86 -9.69 -5.92
N VAL A 200 -17.94 -10.66 -5.01
CA VAL A 200 -16.83 -11.08 -4.16
C VAL A 200 -16.32 -12.44 -4.61
N ARG A 201 -15.08 -12.48 -5.08
CA ARG A 201 -14.36 -13.71 -5.45
C ARG A 201 -13.32 -14.03 -4.39
N VAL A 202 -13.28 -15.28 -3.96
CA VAL A 202 -12.39 -15.74 -2.89
C VAL A 202 -11.31 -16.64 -3.46
N THR A 203 -10.05 -16.33 -3.13
CA THR A 203 -8.87 -17.16 -3.36
C THR A 203 -8.42 -17.78 -2.05
N LEU A 204 -8.41 -19.10 -1.95
CA LEU A 204 -7.92 -19.81 -0.78
C LEU A 204 -6.45 -20.16 -0.91
N GLY A 205 -5.63 -19.81 0.09
CA GLY A 205 -4.19 -20.10 0.02
C GLY A 205 -3.44 -19.85 1.32
N GLY A 206 -2.13 -19.82 1.21
CA GLY A 206 -1.19 -19.41 2.26
C GLY A 206 -0.65 -18.00 2.01
N ALA A 207 0.60 -17.74 2.40
CA ALA A 207 1.23 -16.43 2.36
C ALA A 207 1.16 -15.70 1.00
N ASN A 208 1.22 -16.45 -0.11
CA ASN A 208 1.17 -15.88 -1.46
C ASN A 208 -0.24 -15.70 -2.04
N ALA A 209 -1.31 -16.10 -1.32
CA ALA A 209 -2.68 -16.00 -1.82
C ALA A 209 -3.08 -14.57 -2.21
N GLY A 210 -2.60 -13.57 -1.47
CA GLY A 210 -2.84 -12.17 -1.78
C GLY A 210 -2.23 -11.72 -3.11
N PHE A 211 -1.12 -12.29 -3.54
CA PHE A 211 -0.55 -12.00 -4.88
C PHE A 211 -1.43 -12.57 -5.99
N THR A 212 -2.03 -13.74 -5.78
CA THR A 212 -2.99 -14.33 -6.72
C THR A 212 -4.23 -13.44 -6.86
N SER A 213 -4.78 -12.97 -5.73
CA SER A 213 -5.91 -12.02 -5.74
C SER A 213 -5.52 -10.69 -6.39
N LEU A 214 -4.30 -10.21 -6.17
CA LEU A 214 -3.82 -8.99 -6.83
C LEU A 214 -3.71 -9.18 -8.35
N ALA A 215 -3.17 -10.30 -8.81
CA ALA A 215 -3.09 -10.60 -10.24
C ALA A 215 -4.47 -10.67 -10.89
N ALA A 216 -5.44 -11.31 -10.23
CA ALA A 216 -6.83 -11.38 -10.70
C ALA A 216 -7.49 -9.99 -10.76
N ALA A 217 -7.21 -9.13 -9.78
CA ALA A 217 -7.71 -7.76 -9.76
C ALA A 217 -7.13 -6.91 -10.89
N LEU A 218 -5.83 -7.03 -11.16
CA LEU A 218 -5.20 -6.33 -12.29
C LEU A 218 -5.77 -6.78 -13.63
N ALA A 219 -5.98 -8.08 -13.82
CA ALA A 219 -6.64 -8.62 -15.02
C ALA A 219 -8.09 -8.13 -15.15
N TYR A 220 -8.81 -8.01 -14.04
CA TYR A 220 -10.14 -7.42 -14.04
C TYR A 220 -10.12 -5.96 -14.51
N LEU A 221 -9.19 -5.14 -14.01
CA LEU A 221 -9.07 -3.74 -14.40
C LEU A 221 -8.63 -3.55 -15.84
N GLU A 222 -7.74 -4.40 -16.35
CA GLU A 222 -7.32 -4.38 -17.75
C GLU A 222 -8.49 -4.65 -18.69
N ALA A 223 -9.36 -5.60 -18.31
CA ALA A 223 -10.61 -5.91 -19.04
C ALA A 223 -11.73 -4.88 -18.80
N ASN A 224 -11.66 -4.10 -17.71
CA ASN A 224 -12.71 -3.15 -17.29
C ASN A 224 -12.12 -1.77 -16.95
N PRO A 225 -11.59 -1.02 -17.90
CA PRO A 225 -10.82 0.21 -17.64
C PRO A 225 -11.63 1.35 -17.02
N SER A 226 -12.96 1.26 -17.04
CA SER A 226 -13.86 2.24 -16.42
C SER A 226 -14.32 1.85 -15.01
N LYS A 227 -13.71 0.84 -14.40
CA LYS A 227 -14.06 0.34 -13.08
C LYS A 227 -12.92 0.51 -12.09
N THR A 228 -13.25 0.35 -10.80
CA THR A 228 -12.31 0.09 -9.72
C THR A 228 -12.47 -1.35 -9.26
N VAL A 229 -11.47 -1.85 -8.53
CA VAL A 229 -11.50 -3.17 -7.90
C VAL A 229 -10.96 -3.07 -6.48
N TRP A 230 -11.53 -3.83 -5.57
CA TRP A 230 -11.01 -3.97 -4.23
C TRP A 230 -10.24 -5.27 -4.10
N VAL A 231 -9.04 -5.21 -3.53
CA VAL A 231 -8.23 -6.39 -3.26
C VAL A 231 -8.07 -6.52 -1.76
N MET A 232 -8.42 -7.67 -1.24
CA MET A 232 -8.42 -7.92 0.19
C MET A 232 -7.64 -9.18 0.55
N ASN A 233 -7.07 -9.21 1.73
CA ASN A 233 -6.62 -10.43 2.39
C ASN A 233 -6.98 -10.42 3.87
N TRP A 234 -7.05 -11.60 4.46
CA TRP A 234 -7.19 -11.77 5.90
C TRP A 234 -6.68 -13.13 6.35
N ASP A 235 -6.08 -13.17 7.52
CA ASP A 235 -5.86 -14.40 8.26
C ASP A 235 -5.76 -14.10 9.77
N ALA A 236 -6.05 -15.13 10.56
CA ALA A 236 -5.85 -15.19 11.99
C ALA A 236 -5.18 -16.53 12.36
N PRO A 237 -3.87 -16.70 12.04
CA PRO A 237 -3.20 -18.01 12.16
C PRO A 237 -3.16 -18.57 13.60
N SER A 238 -3.25 -17.69 14.57
CA SER A 238 -3.20 -18.06 16.00
C SER A 238 -4.59 -18.14 16.65
N TYR A 239 -5.62 -18.35 15.84
CA TYR A 239 -6.97 -18.51 16.37
C TYR A 239 -7.13 -19.80 17.22
N PRO A 240 -7.82 -19.79 18.38
CA PRO A 240 -8.42 -18.62 19.03
C PRO A 240 -7.36 -17.62 19.50
N PRO A 241 -7.70 -16.31 19.45
CA PRO A 241 -6.71 -15.26 19.70
C PRO A 241 -6.16 -15.35 21.13
N LYS A 242 -4.85 -15.17 21.24
CA LYS A 242 -4.12 -15.11 22.50
C LYS A 242 -3.79 -13.68 22.84
N ASP A 243 -3.62 -13.39 24.12
CA ASP A 243 -3.16 -12.06 24.55
C ASP A 243 -1.84 -11.71 23.88
N LYS A 244 -1.73 -10.43 23.43
CA LYS A 244 -0.54 -9.85 22.82
C LYS A 244 -0.13 -10.44 21.46
N GLN A 245 -0.91 -11.30 20.84
CA GLN A 245 -0.61 -11.72 19.47
C GLN A 245 -0.79 -10.55 18.50
N ILE A 246 0.05 -10.49 17.47
CA ILE A 246 0.12 -9.40 16.49
C ILE A 246 0.07 -9.86 15.04
N ASN A 247 -0.08 -11.16 14.82
CA ASN A 247 -0.01 -11.77 13.49
C ASN A 247 -1.35 -11.86 12.75
N GLU A 248 -2.41 -11.30 13.30
CA GLU A 248 -3.67 -11.14 12.58
C GLU A 248 -3.59 -9.92 11.69
N ASN A 249 -3.90 -10.07 10.43
CA ASN A 249 -3.83 -8.98 9.48
C ASN A 249 -4.98 -9.01 8.48
N MET A 250 -5.50 -7.84 8.20
CA MET A 250 -6.47 -7.62 7.14
C MET A 250 -6.12 -6.36 6.36
N VAL A 251 -6.11 -6.46 5.06
CA VAL A 251 -5.85 -5.33 4.15
C VAL A 251 -6.99 -5.21 3.15
N LEU A 252 -7.31 -3.99 2.79
CA LEU A 252 -8.12 -3.62 1.66
C LEU A 252 -7.36 -2.57 0.85
N LEU A 253 -7.11 -2.87 -0.42
CA LEU A 253 -6.60 -1.93 -1.41
C LEU A 253 -7.73 -1.62 -2.39
N MET A 254 -7.93 -0.35 -2.71
CA MET A 254 -8.77 0.08 -3.82
C MET A 254 -7.87 0.46 -4.98
N LEU A 255 -8.05 -0.24 -6.10
CA LEU A 255 -7.24 -0.06 -7.29
C LEU A 255 -8.10 0.47 -8.44
N ALA A 256 -7.45 1.24 -9.32
CA ALA A 256 -8.05 1.74 -10.55
C ALA A 256 -7.07 1.57 -11.73
N GLY A 257 -7.60 1.51 -12.94
CA GLY A 257 -6.78 1.44 -14.15
C GLY A 257 -5.91 2.68 -14.36
N PRO A 258 -4.89 2.62 -15.22
CA PRO A 258 -3.91 3.70 -15.36
C PRO A 258 -4.50 5.02 -15.86
N HIS A 259 -5.60 4.96 -16.58
CA HIS A 259 -6.28 6.12 -17.17
C HIS A 259 -7.62 6.45 -16.50
N TYR A 260 -7.94 5.73 -15.42
CA TYR A 260 -9.19 5.98 -14.70
C TYR A 260 -9.03 7.26 -13.85
N ASN A 261 -9.93 8.22 -14.07
CA ASN A 261 -10.00 9.41 -13.24
C ASN A 261 -10.78 9.10 -11.96
N THR A 262 -10.07 9.01 -10.84
CA THR A 262 -10.64 8.73 -9.52
C THR A 262 -10.92 9.98 -8.71
N GLU A 263 -10.61 11.16 -9.23
CA GLU A 263 -10.58 12.40 -8.44
C GLU A 263 -9.67 12.29 -7.18
N ARG A 264 -8.76 11.30 -7.19
CA ARG A 264 -7.84 11.00 -6.09
C ARG A 264 -6.40 10.95 -6.60
N ALA A 265 -5.46 11.44 -5.79
CA ALA A 265 -4.05 11.25 -6.08
C ALA A 265 -3.68 9.77 -5.86
N PRO A 266 -2.98 9.12 -6.79
CA PRO A 266 -2.46 7.77 -6.56
C PRO A 266 -1.52 7.73 -5.36
N LEU A 267 -1.66 6.71 -4.52
CA LEU A 267 -0.74 6.45 -3.41
C LEU A 267 0.55 5.82 -3.91
N ALA A 268 0.42 4.93 -4.87
CA ALA A 268 1.47 4.19 -5.53
C ALA A 268 0.92 3.56 -6.80
N TRP A 269 1.80 2.91 -7.57
CA TRP A 269 1.46 2.11 -8.73
C TRP A 269 1.88 0.67 -8.50
N LEU A 270 1.04 -0.28 -8.91
CA LEU A 270 1.29 -1.71 -8.81
C LEU A 270 1.29 -2.35 -10.19
N GLY A 271 2.32 -3.14 -10.48
CA GLY A 271 2.34 -4.03 -11.63
C GLY A 271 1.87 -5.45 -11.28
N TYR A 272 1.72 -6.27 -12.31
CA TYR A 272 1.43 -7.69 -12.11
C TYR A 272 2.47 -8.37 -11.24
N PRO A 273 2.06 -9.26 -10.31
CA PRO A 273 2.98 -10.15 -9.64
C PRO A 273 3.75 -11.00 -10.65
N ALA A 274 5.05 -11.12 -10.48
CA ALA A 274 5.89 -12.05 -11.21
C ALA A 274 6.14 -13.28 -10.35
N SER A 275 6.15 -14.47 -10.96
CA SER A 275 6.45 -15.73 -10.26
C SER A 275 7.39 -16.56 -11.08
N GLY A 276 8.36 -17.18 -10.40
CA GLY A 276 9.27 -18.15 -10.96
C GLY A 276 9.15 -19.50 -10.27
N ARG A 277 9.25 -20.59 -11.03
CA ARG A 277 9.18 -21.97 -10.54
C ARG A 277 10.38 -22.77 -10.98
N GLY A 278 10.88 -23.62 -10.09
CA GLY A 278 11.93 -24.59 -10.38
C GLY A 278 13.30 -23.98 -10.63
N GLY A 279 14.30 -24.81 -10.86
CA GLY A 279 15.67 -24.39 -11.11
C GLY A 279 16.45 -23.98 -9.85
N GLU A 280 17.66 -23.47 -10.07
CA GLU A 280 18.43 -22.86 -8.99
C GLU A 280 17.74 -21.58 -8.49
N ARG A 281 17.54 -21.48 -7.19
CA ARG A 281 16.81 -20.35 -6.58
C ARG A 281 17.38 -18.98 -6.97
N GLY A 282 18.69 -18.85 -7.08
CA GLY A 282 19.31 -17.59 -7.48
C GLY A 282 18.90 -17.15 -8.88
N ALA A 283 18.96 -18.03 -9.86
CA ALA A 283 18.54 -17.75 -11.24
C ALA A 283 17.03 -17.48 -11.33
N THR A 284 16.23 -18.21 -10.54
CA THR A 284 14.77 -18.00 -10.47
C THR A 284 14.43 -16.63 -9.91
N TRP A 285 15.13 -16.17 -8.86
CA TRP A 285 14.97 -14.82 -8.32
C TRP A 285 15.33 -13.76 -9.35
N GLN A 286 16.45 -13.87 -10.04
CA GLN A 286 16.84 -12.89 -11.07
C GLN A 286 15.75 -12.74 -12.14
N ALA A 287 15.24 -13.85 -12.67
CA ALA A 287 14.16 -13.83 -13.66
C ALA A 287 12.86 -13.20 -13.10
N THR A 288 12.50 -13.52 -11.85
CA THR A 288 11.32 -13.01 -11.19
C THR A 288 11.44 -11.49 -10.95
N LEU A 289 12.60 -11.02 -10.50
CA LEU A 289 12.88 -9.59 -10.26
C LEU A 289 12.84 -8.80 -11.57
N ALA A 290 13.51 -9.31 -12.60
CA ALA A 290 13.47 -8.69 -13.92
C ALA A 290 12.06 -8.58 -14.47
N GLN A 291 11.22 -9.61 -14.30
CA GLN A 291 9.84 -9.57 -14.74
C GLN A 291 9.00 -8.59 -13.89
N ALA A 292 9.12 -8.60 -12.56
CA ALA A 292 8.42 -7.69 -11.68
C ALA A 292 8.75 -6.23 -12.01
N SER A 293 10.02 -5.93 -12.27
CA SER A 293 10.48 -4.60 -12.67
C SER A 293 9.88 -4.17 -14.02
N ARG A 294 9.89 -5.06 -15.02
CA ARG A 294 9.23 -4.80 -16.32
C ARG A 294 7.75 -4.51 -16.17
N ASN A 295 7.06 -5.21 -15.25
CA ASN A 295 5.62 -5.06 -15.06
C ASN A 295 5.20 -3.66 -14.56
N VAL A 296 6.11 -2.85 -14.04
CA VAL A 296 5.85 -1.45 -13.67
C VAL A 296 6.62 -0.44 -14.53
N GLY A 297 7.42 -0.92 -15.49
CA GLY A 297 8.27 -0.06 -16.29
C GLY A 297 9.46 0.52 -15.51
N ALA A 298 9.95 -0.19 -14.48
CA ALA A 298 11.10 0.19 -13.67
C ALA A 298 12.33 -0.67 -14.03
N ARG A 299 13.51 -0.24 -13.57
CA ARG A 299 14.73 -1.03 -13.62
C ARG A 299 14.99 -1.65 -12.25
N GLU A 300 15.63 -2.80 -12.22
CA GLU A 300 16.03 -3.44 -10.96
C GLU A 300 16.97 -2.55 -10.13
N ALA A 301 17.85 -1.78 -10.79
CA ALA A 301 18.73 -0.83 -10.13
C ALA A 301 18.00 0.33 -9.42
N ASP A 302 16.72 0.56 -9.72
CA ASP A 302 15.92 1.60 -9.09
C ASP A 302 15.25 1.12 -7.77
N ILE A 303 15.39 -0.17 -7.41
CA ILE A 303 14.89 -0.72 -6.16
C ILE A 303 15.63 -0.04 -5.00
N GLY A 304 14.89 0.69 -4.18
CA GLY A 304 15.44 1.38 -3.02
C GLY A 304 15.13 0.70 -1.69
N PHE A 305 14.19 -0.24 -1.67
CA PHE A 305 13.80 -0.96 -0.47
C PHE A 305 13.15 -2.30 -0.78
N VAL A 306 13.29 -3.26 0.14
CA VAL A 306 12.75 -4.61 -0.02
C VAL A 306 11.89 -4.98 1.19
N ILE A 307 10.68 -5.47 0.94
CA ILE A 307 9.83 -6.06 1.97
C ILE A 307 9.66 -7.53 1.65
N HIS A 308 9.92 -8.38 2.63
CA HIS A 308 9.90 -9.83 2.44
C HIS A 308 9.32 -10.58 3.64
N ASP A 309 8.98 -11.82 3.42
CA ASP A 309 8.43 -12.74 4.41
C ASP A 309 9.38 -13.91 4.72
N ALA A 310 10.69 -13.69 4.60
CA ALA A 310 11.67 -14.76 4.82
C ALA A 310 11.67 -15.32 6.24
N GLY A 311 11.31 -14.52 7.24
CA GLY A 311 11.21 -14.92 8.63
C GLY A 311 12.57 -15.01 9.34
N ASN A 312 12.51 -15.06 10.67
CA ASN A 312 13.69 -15.22 11.53
C ASN A 312 13.86 -16.65 12.04
N LEU A 313 13.12 -17.61 11.52
CA LEU A 313 12.98 -18.90 12.16
C LEU A 313 13.88 -19.98 11.62
N ALA A 314 14.14 -20.97 12.43
CA ALA A 314 15.11 -22.04 12.27
C ALA A 314 14.97 -22.89 10.98
N ASP A 315 13.83 -22.83 10.31
CA ASP A 315 13.48 -23.76 9.23
C ASP A 315 13.74 -23.20 7.83
N GLY A 316 15.01 -22.95 7.48
CA GLY A 316 15.39 -22.53 6.12
C GLY A 316 15.15 -21.04 5.80
N SER A 317 14.76 -20.23 6.77
CA SER A 317 14.54 -18.78 6.60
C SER A 317 15.83 -18.03 6.23
N ALA A 318 16.95 -18.39 6.86
CA ALA A 318 18.25 -17.81 6.54
C ALA A 318 18.64 -18.08 5.07
N SER A 319 18.37 -19.28 4.56
CA SER A 319 18.60 -19.64 3.16
C SER A 319 17.69 -18.86 2.20
N ARG A 320 16.41 -18.65 2.56
CA ARG A 320 15.48 -17.85 1.76
C ARG A 320 15.92 -16.40 1.67
N ARG A 321 16.26 -15.80 2.82
CA ARG A 321 16.79 -14.43 2.90
C ARG A 321 18.09 -14.28 2.11
N ALA A 322 19.03 -15.20 2.28
CA ALA A 322 20.32 -15.19 1.58
C ALA A 322 20.16 -15.31 0.06
N SER A 323 19.26 -16.18 -0.41
CA SER A 323 18.97 -16.34 -1.84
C SER A 323 18.40 -15.06 -2.46
N LEU A 324 17.45 -14.41 -1.79
CA LEU A 324 16.90 -13.13 -2.23
C LEU A 324 17.96 -12.02 -2.20
N ALA A 325 18.74 -11.93 -1.12
CA ALA A 325 19.80 -10.94 -0.98
C ALA A 325 20.89 -11.09 -2.05
N SER A 326 21.26 -12.32 -2.36
CA SER A 326 22.24 -12.62 -3.44
C SER A 326 21.74 -12.16 -4.81
N ALA A 327 20.45 -12.27 -5.09
CA ALA A 327 19.87 -11.80 -6.34
C ALA A 327 19.78 -10.26 -6.42
N LEU A 328 19.83 -9.57 -5.29
CA LEU A 328 19.74 -8.11 -5.16
C LEU A 328 21.08 -7.49 -4.75
N GLY A 329 22.15 -7.84 -5.45
CA GLY A 329 23.53 -7.49 -5.09
C GLY A 329 23.85 -5.99 -4.88
N GLY A 330 22.93 -5.08 -5.26
CA GLY A 330 23.05 -3.63 -5.04
C GLY A 330 22.33 -3.11 -3.78
N ILE A 331 21.66 -3.98 -3.01
CA ILE A 331 20.87 -3.63 -1.83
C ILE A 331 21.60 -4.03 -0.55
N ASP A 332 21.79 -3.07 0.36
CA ASP A 332 22.20 -3.35 1.74
C ASP A 332 21.00 -3.94 2.49
N PHE A 333 20.92 -5.27 2.53
CA PHE A 333 19.77 -5.98 3.09
C PHE A 333 19.52 -5.69 4.58
N ASP A 334 20.55 -5.29 5.32
CA ASP A 334 20.39 -4.97 6.74
C ASP A 334 19.78 -3.59 6.98
N LYS A 335 19.98 -2.66 6.02
CA LYS A 335 19.44 -1.30 6.12
C LYS A 335 18.26 -1.03 5.19
N GLN A 336 18.17 -1.75 4.09
CA GLN A 336 17.19 -1.50 3.03
C GLN A 336 16.19 -2.64 2.87
N SER A 337 16.03 -3.48 3.89
CA SER A 337 15.00 -4.50 3.90
C SER A 337 14.17 -4.50 5.18
N PHE A 338 12.98 -5.08 5.08
CA PHE A 338 12.07 -5.29 6.19
C PHE A 338 11.53 -6.71 6.16
N ASP A 339 11.79 -7.45 7.24
CA ASP A 339 11.32 -8.81 7.44
C ASP A 339 10.00 -8.76 8.21
N THR A 340 8.91 -9.03 7.51
CA THR A 340 7.56 -8.89 8.10
C THR A 340 7.27 -9.92 9.18
N PRO A 341 7.56 -11.24 9.01
CA PRO A 341 7.38 -12.21 10.08
C PRO A 341 8.22 -11.93 11.33
N ALA A 342 9.41 -11.39 11.18
CA ALA A 342 10.24 -11.00 12.32
C ALA A 342 9.59 -9.92 13.18
N LYS A 343 8.75 -9.07 12.56
CA LYS A 343 8.09 -7.94 13.24
C LYS A 343 6.66 -8.22 13.65
N LEU A 344 5.89 -8.89 12.80
CA LEU A 344 4.45 -9.11 12.98
C LEU A 344 4.09 -10.57 13.24
N GLY A 345 5.06 -11.49 13.18
CA GLY A 345 4.83 -12.92 13.21
C GLY A 345 4.30 -13.49 11.90
N GLU A 346 4.08 -14.78 11.85
CA GLU A 346 3.55 -15.47 10.67
C GLU A 346 2.07 -15.12 10.48
N MET A 347 1.75 -14.49 9.36
CA MET A 347 0.42 -13.94 9.07
C MET A 347 -0.39 -14.80 8.09
N GLY A 348 0.11 -15.96 7.66
CA GLY A 348 -0.60 -16.84 6.73
C GLY A 348 -1.09 -16.11 5.48
N ALA A 349 -2.36 -16.30 5.09
CA ALA A 349 -2.96 -15.63 3.94
C ALA A 349 -3.00 -14.09 4.07
N GLY A 350 -2.80 -13.54 5.26
CA GLY A 350 -2.69 -12.10 5.53
C GLY A 350 -1.36 -11.48 5.08
N THR A 351 -0.36 -12.26 4.67
CA THR A 351 1.02 -11.80 4.45
C THR A 351 1.17 -10.91 3.21
N ALA A 352 0.78 -11.39 2.04
CA ALA A 352 1.13 -10.76 0.77
C ALA A 352 0.68 -9.31 0.67
N LEU A 353 -0.61 -9.03 0.91
CA LEU A 353 -1.12 -7.66 0.80
C LEU A 353 -0.69 -6.78 1.98
N THR A 354 -0.38 -7.34 3.15
CA THR A 354 0.24 -6.58 4.23
C THR A 354 1.63 -6.08 3.80
N ASN A 355 2.42 -6.93 3.16
CA ASN A 355 3.71 -6.56 2.60
C ASN A 355 3.56 -5.49 1.50
N VAL A 356 2.55 -5.64 0.62
CA VAL A 356 2.24 -4.63 -0.40
C VAL A 356 1.82 -3.30 0.25
N ALA A 357 0.98 -3.33 1.29
CA ALA A 357 0.57 -2.11 2.01
C ALA A 357 1.74 -1.37 2.65
N LEU A 358 2.67 -2.11 3.28
CA LEU A 358 3.92 -1.56 3.81
C LEU A 358 4.78 -0.98 2.67
N GLY A 359 4.86 -1.68 1.53
CA GLY A 359 5.57 -1.21 0.33
C GLY A 359 4.98 0.09 -0.23
N ILE A 360 3.65 0.21 -0.28
CA ILE A 360 2.95 1.42 -0.68
C ILE A 360 3.31 2.58 0.24
N ALA A 361 3.28 2.37 1.56
CA ALA A 361 3.63 3.41 2.53
C ALA A 361 5.07 3.89 2.36
N TYR A 362 6.01 2.97 2.16
CA TYR A 362 7.41 3.31 1.93
C TYR A 362 7.61 4.06 0.61
N ALA A 363 7.06 3.53 -0.49
CA ALA A 363 7.17 4.15 -1.81
C ALA A 363 6.57 5.55 -1.84
N ASN A 364 5.38 5.73 -1.24
CA ASN A 364 4.72 7.01 -1.11
C ASN A 364 5.54 8.02 -0.32
N ARG A 365 6.17 7.57 0.78
CA ARG A 365 6.95 8.44 1.67
C ARG A 365 8.27 8.89 1.08
N PHE A 366 8.99 7.97 0.43
CA PHE A 366 10.38 8.18 0.01
C PHE A 366 10.57 8.39 -1.48
N GLY A 367 9.53 8.21 -2.29
CA GLY A 367 9.65 8.29 -3.75
C GLY A 367 10.56 7.21 -4.34
N LYS A 368 10.66 6.05 -3.69
CA LYS A 368 11.53 4.95 -4.09
C LYS A 368 10.71 3.77 -4.60
N GLN A 369 11.28 3.02 -5.55
CA GLN A 369 10.75 1.72 -5.94
C GLN A 369 10.90 0.75 -4.77
N VAL A 370 9.86 -0.01 -4.46
CA VAL A 370 9.88 -1.02 -3.41
C VAL A 370 9.58 -2.38 -4.00
N LEU A 371 10.46 -3.33 -3.74
CA LEU A 371 10.22 -4.72 -4.04
C LEU A 371 9.48 -5.38 -2.89
N VAL A 372 8.40 -6.06 -3.18
CA VAL A 372 7.70 -6.94 -2.24
C VAL A 372 7.92 -8.38 -2.69
N ALA A 373 8.60 -9.17 -1.87
CA ALA A 373 9.01 -10.53 -2.18
C ALA A 373 8.29 -11.56 -1.30
N GLY A 374 7.61 -12.52 -1.92
CA GLY A 374 7.05 -13.71 -1.29
C GLY A 374 8.06 -14.85 -1.35
N THR A 375 8.62 -15.20 -0.21
CA THR A 375 9.68 -16.23 -0.08
C THR A 375 9.22 -17.51 0.60
N THR A 376 8.01 -17.49 1.16
CA THR A 376 7.50 -18.56 2.03
C THR A 376 7.16 -19.84 1.28
N ALA A 377 6.77 -19.75 0.00
CA ALA A 377 6.60 -20.91 -0.83
C ALA A 377 7.97 -21.50 -1.18
N LEU A 378 8.20 -22.77 -0.84
CA LEU A 378 9.51 -23.41 -0.98
C LEU A 378 9.95 -23.56 -2.44
N GLU A 379 9.00 -23.70 -3.36
CA GLU A 379 9.26 -23.99 -4.78
C GLU A 379 9.12 -22.77 -5.69
N ASP A 380 8.47 -21.71 -5.20
CA ASP A 380 8.11 -20.54 -6.00
C ASP A 380 8.76 -19.27 -5.43
N THR A 381 9.31 -18.46 -6.32
CA THR A 381 9.66 -17.08 -6.03
C THR A 381 8.51 -16.19 -6.51
N THR A 382 8.05 -15.27 -5.71
CA THR A 382 7.03 -14.31 -6.13
C THR A 382 7.44 -12.88 -5.78
N ALA A 383 7.26 -11.95 -6.70
CA ALA A 383 7.62 -10.55 -6.49
C ALA A 383 6.59 -9.60 -7.09
N VAL A 384 6.36 -8.50 -6.38
CA VAL A 384 5.58 -7.36 -6.85
C VAL A 384 6.42 -6.10 -6.70
N MET A 385 6.47 -5.29 -7.75
CA MET A 385 7.04 -3.95 -7.67
C MET A 385 5.98 -2.93 -7.32
N VAL A 386 6.28 -2.11 -6.33
CA VAL A 386 5.51 -0.94 -5.93
C VAL A 386 6.26 0.30 -6.38
N ALA A 387 5.71 1.00 -7.37
CA ALA A 387 6.30 2.24 -7.85
C ALA A 387 5.69 3.45 -7.13
N PRO A 388 6.49 4.48 -6.82
CA PRO A 388 6.01 5.67 -6.15
C PRO A 388 5.05 6.48 -7.04
N PRO A 389 4.21 7.35 -6.45
CA PRO A 389 3.43 8.31 -7.22
C PRO A 389 4.34 9.34 -7.87
N ALA A 390 3.86 9.99 -8.95
CA ALA A 390 4.62 11.03 -9.64
C ALA A 390 4.92 12.24 -8.73
N VAL A 391 4.02 12.53 -7.80
CA VAL A 391 4.18 13.59 -6.81
C VAL A 391 4.25 12.97 -5.43
N VAL A 392 5.43 12.97 -4.85
CA VAL A 392 5.65 12.54 -3.46
C VAL A 392 5.31 13.71 -2.55
N ARG A 393 4.41 13.48 -1.61
CA ARG A 393 4.08 14.45 -0.55
C ARG A 393 4.72 13.98 0.75
N PRO A 394 5.95 14.40 1.06
CA PRO A 394 6.60 13.96 2.27
C PRO A 394 5.84 14.47 3.48
N ILE A 395 5.66 13.58 4.45
CA ILE A 395 5.21 13.97 5.79
C ILE A 395 6.31 14.84 6.39
N ASP A 396 5.97 16.01 6.90
CA ASP A 396 6.91 16.77 7.72
C ASP A 396 7.22 15.94 8.98
N PRO A 397 8.47 15.49 9.17
CA PRO A 397 8.84 14.70 10.34
C PRO A 397 8.71 15.48 11.65
N ASN A 398 8.66 16.81 11.56
CA ASN A 398 8.49 17.71 12.70
C ASN A 398 7.03 18.14 12.89
N ALA A 399 6.12 17.73 12.00
CA ALA A 399 4.71 18.02 12.17
C ALA A 399 4.22 17.42 13.49
N PRO A 400 3.59 18.21 14.36
CA PRO A 400 3.09 17.71 15.62
C PRO A 400 1.93 16.75 15.36
N TRP A 401 2.13 15.49 15.69
CA TRP A 401 1.11 14.48 15.68
C TRP A 401 0.40 14.47 17.02
N HIS A 402 -0.86 14.84 17.02
CA HIS A 402 -1.68 14.73 18.21
C HIS A 402 -2.56 13.50 18.12
N ARG A 403 -2.77 12.86 19.25
CA ARG A 403 -3.82 11.86 19.35
C ARG A 403 -5.16 12.49 19.00
N ALA A 404 -5.98 11.71 18.32
CA ALA A 404 -7.33 12.11 18.01
C ALA A 404 -8.12 12.47 19.26
N LYS A 405 -8.87 13.56 19.18
CA LYS A 405 -9.97 13.80 20.12
C LYS A 405 -11.03 12.71 19.97
N VAL A 406 -11.74 12.43 21.06
CA VAL A 406 -12.82 11.43 21.07
C VAL A 406 -13.84 11.74 19.98
N GLY A 407 -14.07 10.79 19.11
CA GLY A 407 -15.01 10.85 18.01
C GLY A 407 -14.39 10.45 16.67
N ASN A 408 -15.23 10.11 15.74
CA ASN A 408 -14.85 9.65 14.40
C ASN A 408 -14.19 10.73 13.52
N LEU A 409 -13.92 11.91 14.09
CA LEU A 409 -13.43 13.09 13.38
C LEU A 409 -11.92 13.24 13.46
N ALA A 410 -11.25 12.30 14.07
CA ALA A 410 -9.90 12.53 14.50
C ALA A 410 -8.89 12.59 13.38
N TYR A 411 -8.94 11.69 12.45
CA TYR A 411 -7.98 11.64 11.35
C TYR A 411 -8.64 11.23 10.06
N LYS A 412 -8.76 12.17 9.17
CA LYS A 412 -8.91 11.83 7.77
C LYS A 412 -7.53 11.44 7.23
N PRO A 413 -7.40 10.35 6.47
CA PRO A 413 -6.15 10.05 5.81
C PRO A 413 -5.77 11.22 4.91
N TRP A 414 -4.49 11.59 4.94
CA TRP A 414 -3.98 12.67 4.10
C TRP A 414 -3.60 12.21 2.69
N TRP A 415 -3.52 10.91 2.46
CA TRP A 415 -3.36 10.31 1.15
C TRP A 415 -4.68 9.71 0.65
N GLY A 416 -4.82 9.53 -0.66
CA GLY A 416 -6.04 9.02 -1.27
C GLY A 416 -7.26 9.93 -1.09
N LEU A 417 -7.05 11.18 -0.67
CA LEU A 417 -8.10 12.18 -0.64
C LEU A 417 -8.48 12.61 -2.06
N ARG A 418 -9.73 12.94 -2.26
CA ARG A 418 -10.18 13.59 -3.49
C ARG A 418 -9.48 14.94 -3.67
N HIS A 419 -9.33 15.37 -4.92
CA HIS A 419 -8.68 16.64 -5.22
C HIS A 419 -9.44 17.85 -4.69
N ASP A 420 -10.76 17.73 -4.59
CA ASP A 420 -11.67 18.74 -4.04
C ASP A 420 -11.74 18.73 -2.51
N ALA A 421 -11.22 17.70 -1.85
CA ALA A 421 -11.20 17.62 -0.41
C ALA A 421 -10.20 18.63 0.17
N LYS A 422 -10.66 19.50 1.06
CA LYS A 422 -9.76 20.33 1.86
C LYS A 422 -8.88 19.42 2.70
N ALA A 423 -7.58 19.50 2.46
CA ALA A 423 -6.61 18.75 3.24
C ALA A 423 -6.79 19.11 4.71
N ALA A 424 -7.27 18.17 5.51
CA ALA A 424 -7.19 18.31 6.95
C ALA A 424 -5.70 18.39 7.31
N ALA A 425 -5.34 19.32 8.19
CA ALA A 425 -3.98 19.40 8.66
C ALA A 425 -3.59 18.04 9.24
N GLN A 426 -2.46 17.52 8.80
CA GLN A 426 -1.98 16.20 9.15
C GLN A 426 -1.91 16.06 10.67
N GLY A 427 -2.59 15.06 11.22
CA GLY A 427 -2.51 14.75 12.64
C GLY A 427 -3.32 15.63 13.57
N PHE A 428 -4.14 16.53 13.07
CA PHE A 428 -5.00 17.38 13.90
C PHE A 428 -6.46 17.02 13.75
N SER A 429 -7.10 16.79 14.88
CA SER A 429 -8.54 17.02 15.01
C SER A 429 -8.72 18.41 15.60
N ASN A 430 -9.33 19.30 14.87
CA ASN A 430 -9.80 20.57 15.40
C ASN A 430 -10.88 20.37 16.44
#